data_a2bae8ce1ddf159fb10be3700d1a1aa6
#
_entry.id   a2bae8ce1ddf159fb10be3700d1a1aa6
#
_cell.length_a   1.000
_cell.length_b   1.000
_cell.length_c   1.000
_cell.angle_alpha   90.00
_cell.angle_beta   90.00
_cell.angle_gamma   90.00
#
_symmetry.space_group_name_H-M   'P 1'
#
loop_
_entity.id
_entity.type
_entity.pdbx_description
1 polymer ?
#
loop_
_entity_poly.entity_id
_entity_poly.type
_entity_poly.pdbx_seq_one_letter_code
_entity_poly.pdbx_strand_id
1 'polypeptide(L)'
;MFKVIEGDFKNNKYSDEEYLDNWPMLYILENGRQAYIGESSHVKTRMTQHSSIEEKRIFDKVHFIYSKLFNQSVTFDYESKLIQYIAADELYEVTNNENCNSK
;
A
#
# COMPACT_ATOMS: atom_id res chain seq x y z
N MET A 1 -3.16 -18.18 1.94
CA MET A 1 -3.82 -17.68 0.73
C MET A 1 -4.03 -16.18 0.85
N PHE A 2 -3.79 -15.46 -0.24
CA PHE A 2 -3.91 -14.00 -0.26
C PHE A 2 -5.19 -13.56 -0.93
N LYS A 3 -5.75 -12.48 -0.44
CA LYS A 3 -6.88 -11.82 -1.07
C LYS A 3 -6.44 -10.42 -1.47
N VAL A 4 -6.76 -10.01 -2.68
CA VAL A 4 -6.42 -8.67 -3.18
C VAL A 4 -7.71 -7.90 -3.40
N ILE A 5 -7.76 -6.70 -2.83
CA ILE A 5 -8.92 -5.81 -2.96
C ILE A 5 -8.44 -4.53 -3.62
N GLU A 6 -9.09 -4.15 -4.71
CA GLU A 6 -8.76 -2.92 -5.42
C GLU A 6 -9.70 -1.79 -4.99
N GLY A 7 -9.16 -0.60 -4.83
CA GLY A 7 -9.94 0.57 -4.50
C GLY A 7 -9.50 1.78 -5.32
N ASP A 8 -10.34 2.79 -5.31
CA ASP A 8 -10.08 4.06 -5.98
C ASP A 8 -9.50 5.05 -4.96
N PHE A 9 -8.18 5.16 -4.94
CA PHE A 9 -7.50 6.02 -3.98
C PHE A 9 -7.84 7.49 -4.20
N LYS A 10 -7.93 7.90 -5.45
CA LYS A 10 -8.14 9.31 -5.79
C LYS A 10 -9.48 9.81 -5.28
N ASN A 11 -10.51 8.97 -5.32
CA ASN A 11 -11.87 9.33 -4.92
C ASN A 11 -12.25 8.77 -3.55
N ASN A 12 -11.30 8.21 -2.82
CA ASN A 12 -11.51 7.65 -1.48
C ASN A 12 -12.59 6.58 -1.45
N LYS A 13 -12.65 5.74 -2.49
CA LYS A 13 -13.64 4.67 -2.57
C LYS A 13 -12.97 3.33 -2.36
N TYR A 14 -13.19 2.76 -1.20
CA TYR A 14 -12.64 1.48 -0.80
C TYR A 14 -13.76 0.52 -0.41
N SER A 15 -13.40 -0.75 -0.24
CA SER A 15 -14.32 -1.75 0.29
C SER A 15 -14.73 -1.39 1.72
N ASP A 16 -15.97 -1.70 2.09
CA ASP A 16 -16.47 -1.51 3.45
C ASP A 16 -16.12 -2.67 4.39
N GLU A 17 -15.25 -3.57 3.95
CA GLU A 17 -14.85 -4.70 4.77
C GLU A 17 -14.20 -4.23 6.08
N GLU A 18 -14.64 -4.82 7.18
CA GLU A 18 -14.16 -4.43 8.51
C GLU A 18 -12.66 -4.64 8.69
N TYR A 19 -12.12 -5.69 8.09
CA TYR A 19 -10.72 -6.00 8.28
C TYR A 19 -9.80 -4.94 7.65
N LEU A 20 -10.30 -4.08 6.80
CA LEU A 20 -9.50 -3.01 6.23
C LEU A 20 -8.98 -2.03 7.29
N ASP A 21 -9.54 -2.03 8.48
CA ASP A 21 -9.08 -1.13 9.54
C ASP A 21 -8.67 -1.86 10.81
N ASN A 22 -8.67 -3.17 10.82
CA ASN A 22 -8.41 -3.95 12.02
C ASN A 22 -7.50 -5.15 11.80
N TRP A 23 -6.81 -5.21 10.67
CA TRP A 23 -5.97 -6.35 10.34
C TRP A 23 -4.71 -5.91 9.61
N PRO A 24 -3.55 -6.49 9.95
CA PRO A 24 -2.32 -6.15 9.22
C PRO A 24 -2.46 -6.47 7.74
N MET A 25 -2.12 -5.52 6.90
CA MET A 25 -2.22 -5.64 5.45
C MET A 25 -1.06 -4.96 4.77
N LEU A 26 -0.81 -5.40 3.55
CA LEU A 26 0.02 -4.65 2.62
C LEU A 26 -0.89 -3.83 1.71
N TYR A 27 -0.39 -2.71 1.24
CA TYR A 27 -1.10 -1.94 0.22
C TYR A 27 -0.14 -1.38 -0.79
N ILE A 28 -0.64 -1.20 -2.01
CA ILE A 28 0.12 -0.61 -3.10
C ILE A 28 -0.70 0.53 -3.68
N LEU A 29 -0.17 1.75 -3.57
CA LEU A 29 -0.72 2.90 -4.28
C LEU A 29 -0.04 2.98 -5.63
N GLU A 30 -0.79 3.21 -6.71
CA GLU A 30 -0.19 3.26 -8.03
C GLU A 30 -0.97 4.15 -8.98
N ASN A 31 -0.32 4.57 -10.04
CA ASN A 31 -0.91 5.39 -11.11
C ASN A 31 -0.57 4.86 -12.50
N GLY A 32 -0.15 3.61 -12.60
CA GLY A 32 0.26 2.99 -13.84
C GLY A 32 1.74 3.15 -14.17
N ARG A 33 2.43 4.09 -13.51
CA ARG A 33 3.86 4.34 -13.71
C ARG A 33 4.65 4.31 -12.44
N GLN A 34 4.10 4.85 -11.38
CA GLN A 34 4.75 4.94 -10.09
C GLN A 34 3.97 4.13 -9.07
N ALA A 35 4.67 3.61 -8.09
CA ALA A 35 4.05 2.80 -7.04
C ALA A 35 4.67 3.12 -5.69
N TYR A 36 3.85 3.08 -4.66
CA TYR A 36 4.26 3.19 -3.27
C TYR A 36 3.69 2.00 -2.52
N ILE A 37 4.55 1.28 -1.83
CA ILE A 37 4.18 0.08 -1.08
C ILE A 37 4.25 0.37 0.41
N GLY A 38 3.23 -0.05 1.14
CA GLY A 38 3.21 0.14 2.58
C GLY A 38 2.56 -1.03 3.29
N GLU A 39 2.58 -0.98 4.61
CA GLU A 39 1.87 -1.92 5.45
C GLU A 39 1.20 -1.14 6.57
N SER A 40 0.08 -1.66 7.05
CA SER A 40 -0.63 -1.05 8.17
C SER A 40 -1.64 -2.02 8.74
N SER A 41 -1.90 -1.89 10.03
CA SER A 41 -3.03 -2.58 10.67
C SER A 41 -4.29 -1.73 10.65
N HIS A 42 -4.20 -0.51 10.10
CA HIS A 42 -5.31 0.44 10.03
C HIS A 42 -5.29 1.12 8.67
N VAL A 43 -5.53 0.34 7.60
CA VAL A 43 -5.33 0.84 6.25
C VAL A 43 -6.29 1.96 5.87
N LYS A 44 -7.54 1.96 6.36
CA LYS A 44 -8.45 3.07 6.06
C LYS A 44 -7.92 4.38 6.63
N THR A 45 -7.47 4.35 7.87
CA THR A 45 -6.86 5.52 8.51
C THR A 45 -5.61 5.96 7.75
N ARG A 46 -4.77 5.00 7.36
CA ARG A 46 -3.57 5.29 6.62
C ARG A 46 -3.87 5.92 5.25
N MET A 47 -4.93 5.42 4.57
CA MET A 47 -5.32 6.00 3.29
C MET A 47 -5.77 7.45 3.45
N THR A 48 -6.50 7.76 4.50
CA THR A 48 -6.89 9.13 4.81
C THR A 48 -5.67 10.02 5.02
N GLN A 49 -4.68 9.52 5.75
CA GLN A 49 -3.43 10.25 5.96
C GLN A 49 -2.68 10.49 4.64
N HIS A 50 -2.57 9.45 3.81
CA HIS A 50 -1.89 9.59 2.53
C HIS A 50 -2.60 10.56 1.60
N SER A 51 -3.94 10.56 1.61
CA SER A 51 -4.69 11.44 0.71
C SER A 51 -4.51 12.93 1.04
N SER A 52 -4.06 13.24 2.25
CA SER A 52 -3.77 14.62 2.65
C SER A 52 -2.34 15.03 2.35
N ILE A 53 -1.49 14.11 1.90
CA ILE A 53 -0.09 14.39 1.57
C ILE A 53 0.01 14.66 0.08
N GLU A 54 0.55 15.82 -0.27
CA GLU A 54 0.62 16.27 -1.66
C GLU A 54 1.36 15.28 -2.56
N GLU A 55 2.47 14.73 -2.09
CA GLU A 55 3.27 13.78 -2.87
C GLU A 55 2.51 12.49 -3.20
N LYS A 56 1.46 12.17 -2.45
CA LYS A 56 0.66 10.96 -2.68
C LYS A 56 -0.52 11.21 -3.62
N ARG A 57 -0.81 12.45 -3.95
CA ARG A 57 -1.96 12.77 -4.82
C ARG A 57 -1.78 12.34 -6.26
N ILE A 58 -0.57 11.92 -6.63
CA ILE A 58 -0.31 11.39 -7.96
C ILE A 58 -0.91 9.99 -8.17
N PHE A 59 -1.31 9.32 -7.09
CA PHE A 59 -1.82 7.96 -7.18
C PHE A 59 -3.33 7.93 -7.39
N ASP A 60 -3.77 7.01 -8.25
CA ASP A 60 -5.19 6.84 -8.61
C ASP A 60 -5.81 5.67 -7.88
N LYS A 61 -5.08 4.58 -7.78
CA LYS A 61 -5.60 3.30 -7.30
C LYS A 61 -4.84 2.80 -6.11
N VAL A 62 -5.49 1.96 -5.33
CA VAL A 62 -4.85 1.24 -4.24
C VAL A 62 -5.22 -0.24 -4.34
N HIS A 63 -4.26 -1.10 -4.04
CA HIS A 63 -4.46 -2.54 -3.95
C HIS A 63 -4.13 -2.94 -2.53
N PHE A 64 -5.09 -3.55 -1.84
CA PHE A 64 -4.88 -4.08 -0.50
C PHE A 64 -4.63 -5.58 -0.60
N ILE A 65 -3.58 -6.05 0.03
CA ILE A 65 -3.23 -7.47 0.05
C ILE A 65 -3.43 -7.98 1.47
N TYR A 66 -4.30 -8.96 1.61
CA TYR A 66 -4.77 -9.49 2.88
C TYR A 66 -4.54 -10.99 2.96
N SER A 67 -4.18 -11.46 4.13
CA SER A 67 -4.17 -12.89 4.46
C SER A 67 -4.50 -13.06 5.94
N LYS A 68 -5.25 -14.10 6.26
CA LYS A 68 -5.54 -14.43 7.66
C LYS A 68 -4.28 -14.74 8.44
N LEU A 69 -3.21 -15.09 7.75
CA LEU A 69 -1.93 -15.43 8.37
C LEU A 69 -1.05 -14.20 8.62
N PHE A 70 -1.47 -13.02 8.19
CA PHE A 70 -0.69 -11.81 8.39
C PHE A 70 -0.69 -11.38 9.85
N ASN A 71 0.48 -10.97 10.30
CA ASN A 71 0.67 -10.20 11.53
C ASN A 71 1.67 -9.09 11.19
N GLN A 72 1.93 -8.18 12.12
CA GLN A 72 2.80 -7.03 11.85
C GLN A 72 4.20 -7.43 11.41
N SER A 73 4.77 -8.47 12.01
CA SER A 73 6.11 -8.93 11.63
C SER A 73 6.14 -9.45 10.19
N VAL A 74 5.13 -10.22 9.82
CA VAL A 74 5.03 -10.80 8.48
C VAL A 74 4.82 -9.71 7.43
N THR A 75 3.90 -8.78 7.69
CA THR A 75 3.62 -7.71 6.73
C THR A 75 4.82 -6.79 6.57
N PHE A 76 5.54 -6.51 7.65
CA PHE A 76 6.73 -5.69 7.59
C PHE A 76 7.80 -6.34 6.71
N ASP A 77 8.01 -7.64 6.87
CA ASP A 77 8.97 -8.39 6.07
C ASP A 77 8.55 -8.42 4.59
N TYR A 78 7.29 -8.68 4.32
CA TYR A 78 6.77 -8.71 2.96
C TYR A 78 6.79 -7.35 2.28
N GLU A 79 6.60 -6.27 3.03
CA GLU A 79 6.72 -4.93 2.49
C GLU A 79 8.09 -4.72 1.86
N SER A 80 9.15 -5.04 2.59
CA SER A 80 10.52 -4.92 2.07
C SER A 80 10.73 -5.75 0.81
N LYS A 81 10.27 -6.99 0.84
CA LYS A 81 10.43 -7.89 -0.30
C LYS A 81 9.65 -7.40 -1.51
N LEU A 82 8.44 -6.93 -1.29
CA LEU A 82 7.60 -6.45 -2.37
C LEU A 82 8.19 -5.20 -3.02
N ILE A 83 8.75 -4.30 -2.23
CA ILE A 83 9.45 -3.13 -2.74
C ILE A 83 10.59 -3.57 -3.67
N GLN A 84 11.38 -4.54 -3.23
CA GLN A 84 12.50 -5.05 -4.03
C GLN A 84 12.03 -5.68 -5.34
N TYR A 85 10.98 -6.49 -5.28
CA TYR A 85 10.44 -7.14 -6.47
C TYR A 85 9.90 -6.14 -7.49
N ILE A 86 9.12 -5.18 -7.03
CA ILE A 86 8.52 -4.20 -7.94
C ILE A 86 9.58 -3.28 -8.53
N ALA A 87 10.58 -2.90 -7.74
CA ALA A 87 11.67 -2.08 -8.22
C ALA A 87 12.52 -2.84 -9.27
N ALA A 88 12.77 -4.12 -9.03
CA ALA A 88 13.56 -4.93 -9.96
C ALA A 88 12.84 -5.20 -11.27
N ASP A 89 11.51 -5.24 -11.24
CA ASP A 89 10.69 -5.52 -12.40
C ASP A 89 10.66 -4.37 -13.40
N GLU A 90 10.95 -3.16 -12.94
CA GLU A 90 11.05 -1.94 -13.75
C GLU A 90 9.74 -1.52 -14.44
N LEU A 91 8.62 -2.18 -14.12
CA LEU A 91 7.30 -1.76 -14.62
C LEU A 91 6.80 -0.52 -13.91
N TYR A 92 7.22 -0.33 -12.65
CA TYR A 92 6.86 0.83 -11.86
C TYR A 92 8.09 1.48 -11.28
N GLU A 93 8.06 2.80 -11.20
CA GLU A 93 9.02 3.55 -10.42
C GLU A 93 8.55 3.54 -8.97
N VAL A 94 9.32 2.92 -8.08
CA VAL A 94 8.97 2.81 -6.66
C VAL A 94 9.39 4.08 -5.94
N THR A 95 8.43 4.77 -5.34
CA THR A 95 8.69 6.06 -4.69
C THR A 95 9.11 5.93 -3.23
N ASN A 96 9.06 4.72 -2.67
CA ASN A 96 9.44 4.48 -1.27
C ASN A 96 10.87 4.91 -0.94
N ASN A 97 11.75 4.85 -1.91
CA ASN A 97 13.16 5.20 -1.69
C ASN A 97 13.35 6.64 -1.21
N GLU A 98 12.47 7.54 -1.63
CA GLU A 98 12.53 8.93 -1.19
C GLU A 98 12.30 9.03 0.30
N ASN A 99 11.39 8.23 0.84
CA ASN A 99 11.10 8.22 2.26
C ASN A 99 12.23 7.61 3.06
N CYS A 100 12.89 6.60 2.52
CA CYS A 100 14.03 5.97 3.17
C CYS A 100 15.19 6.93 3.31
N ASN A 101 15.35 7.80 2.34
CA ASN A 101 16.46 8.75 2.31
C ASN A 101 16.27 9.92 3.26
N SER A 102 15.08 10.11 3.77
CA SER A 102 14.78 11.22 4.65
C SER A 102 15.23 11.01 6.08
N LYS A 103 15.80 9.90 6.36
CA LYS A 103 16.28 9.59 7.71
C LYS A 103 17.51 10.35 8.10
#